data_e3cf052f34eb20db03042ca2ca78f68e
#
_entry.id   e3cf052f34eb20db03042ca2ca78f68e
#
_cell.length_a   1.000
_cell.length_b   1.000
_cell.length_c   1.000
_cell.angle_alpha   90.00
_cell.angle_beta   90.00
_cell.angle_gamma   90.00
#
_symmetry.space_group_name_H-M   'P 1'
#
loop_
_entity.id
_entity.type
_entity.pdbx_description
1 polymer ?
#
loop_
_entity_poly.entity_id
_entity_poly.type
_entity_poly.pdbx_seq_one_letter_code
_entity_poly.pdbx_strand_id
1 'polypeptide(L)'
;MNLLFSAALTISKACQAQNQLFYLCPASMEKTLEQFRLVAGRCRDLFLKKTADYGTAWRILRPASITDQLYIKALRIRSIEEKGVQKVADSVESEFIGLVNYSVLALIQLELPEDAPLDLDTGRVAELFDQHLEENLRLLQSKNHDYGEAWRLMRVSSMTDLILQKLLRIKQIEDNAGQTLVSEGLEANFRDIINYAVFALIRLGESNTE
;
A
#
# COMPACT_ATOMS: atom_id res chain seq x y z
N MET A 1 20.90 40.76 -18.65
CA MET A 1 19.73 39.86 -18.46
C MET A 1 20.09 38.39 -18.24
N ASN A 2 21.34 37.94 -18.53
CA ASN A 2 21.76 36.54 -18.38
C ASN A 2 22.29 36.13 -16.98
N LEU A 3 22.68 37.06 -16.12
CA LEU A 3 23.24 36.74 -14.80
C LEU A 3 22.17 36.36 -13.75
N LEU A 4 21.00 36.96 -13.84
CA LEU A 4 19.90 36.67 -12.90
C LEU A 4 19.24 35.30 -13.19
N PHE A 5 19.20 34.87 -14.46
CA PHE A 5 18.70 33.53 -14.84
C PHE A 5 19.64 32.43 -14.40
N SER A 6 20.97 32.66 -14.47
CA SER A 6 21.98 31.69 -14.03
C SER A 6 21.95 31.48 -12.51
N ALA A 7 21.78 32.57 -11.73
CA ALA A 7 21.68 32.49 -10.27
C ALA A 7 20.40 31.76 -9.80
N ALA A 8 19.26 32.01 -10.43
CA ALA A 8 18.01 31.35 -10.12
C ALA A 8 18.07 29.82 -10.42
N LEU A 9 18.73 29.42 -11.52
CA LEU A 9 18.93 28.03 -11.87
C LEU A 9 19.86 27.30 -10.88
N THR A 10 20.89 28.01 -10.37
CA THR A 10 21.85 27.47 -9.40
C THR A 10 21.22 27.31 -8.02
N ILE A 11 20.38 28.26 -7.60
CA ILE A 11 19.62 28.18 -6.33
C ILE A 11 18.58 27.07 -6.41
N SER A 12 17.88 26.89 -7.53
CA SER A 12 16.92 25.80 -7.73
C SER A 12 17.59 24.44 -7.69
N LYS A 13 18.77 24.26 -8.32
CA LYS A 13 19.53 23.01 -8.27
C LYS A 13 20.11 22.72 -6.88
N ALA A 14 20.57 23.74 -6.15
CA ALA A 14 21.05 23.59 -4.77
C ALA A 14 19.90 23.23 -3.82
N CYS A 15 18.72 23.81 -3.98
CA CYS A 15 17.54 23.49 -3.21
C CYS A 15 17.01 22.06 -3.51
N GLN A 16 17.07 21.62 -4.78
CA GLN A 16 16.76 20.25 -5.16
C GLN A 16 17.78 19.23 -4.62
N ALA A 17 19.07 19.57 -4.62
CA ALA A 17 20.12 18.71 -4.05
C ALA A 17 20.03 18.63 -2.52
N GLN A 18 19.68 19.72 -1.83
CA GLN A 18 19.43 19.72 -0.39
C GLN A 18 18.20 18.90 -0.01
N ASN A 19 17.12 18.98 -0.79
CA ASN A 19 15.95 18.12 -0.60
C ASN A 19 16.28 16.63 -0.84
N GLN A 20 17.07 16.29 -1.86
CA GLN A 20 17.49 14.91 -2.08
C GLN A 20 18.36 14.36 -0.94
N LEU A 21 19.27 15.16 -0.38
CA LEU A 21 20.09 14.77 0.77
C LEU A 21 19.25 14.59 2.05
N PHE A 22 18.16 15.35 2.21
CA PHE A 22 17.27 15.23 3.36
C PHE A 22 16.54 13.88 3.38
N TYR A 23 16.18 13.30 2.23
CA TYR A 23 15.52 11.99 2.12
C TYR A 23 16.46 10.79 2.34
N LEU A 24 17.77 11.01 2.40
CA LEU A 24 18.78 9.99 2.72
C LEU A 24 19.22 10.04 4.19
N CYS A 25 18.59 10.88 5.01
CA CYS A 25 18.94 11.03 6.43
C CYS A 25 18.30 9.92 7.28
N PRO A 26 19.01 9.31 8.25
CA PRO A 26 18.43 8.34 9.19
C PRO A 26 17.17 8.82 9.91
N ALA A 27 17.10 10.11 10.24
CA ALA A 27 15.92 10.72 10.86
C ALA A 27 14.66 10.68 9.97
N SER A 28 14.81 10.66 8.64
CA SER A 28 13.69 10.53 7.72
C SER A 28 13.12 9.09 7.69
N MET A 29 13.99 8.09 7.83
CA MET A 29 13.62 6.69 7.95
C MET A 29 12.77 6.45 9.20
N GLU A 30 13.20 6.95 10.36
CA GLU A 30 12.47 6.78 11.61
C GLU A 30 11.07 7.40 11.53
N LYS A 31 10.95 8.59 10.92
CA LYS A 31 9.66 9.23 10.63
C LYS A 31 8.78 8.37 9.74
N THR A 32 9.32 7.77 8.70
CA THR A 32 8.55 6.89 7.80
C THR A 32 8.02 5.66 8.53
N LEU A 33 8.84 5.04 9.37
CA LEU A 33 8.40 3.87 10.16
C LEU A 33 7.31 4.23 11.15
N GLU A 34 7.40 5.39 11.79
CA GLU A 34 6.37 5.91 12.68
C GLU A 34 5.06 6.17 11.93
N GLN A 35 5.12 6.86 10.78
CA GLN A 35 3.97 7.13 9.93
C GLN A 35 3.34 5.82 9.40
N PHE A 36 4.16 4.85 9.00
CA PHE A 36 3.69 3.54 8.58
C PHE A 36 2.90 2.86 9.70
N ARG A 37 3.46 2.79 10.92
CA ARG A 37 2.78 2.18 12.08
C ARG A 37 1.46 2.87 12.41
N LEU A 38 1.41 4.19 12.32
CA LEU A 38 0.19 4.95 12.55
C LEU A 38 -0.90 4.59 11.54
N VAL A 39 -0.58 4.56 10.25
CA VAL A 39 -1.50 4.18 9.18
C VAL A 39 -1.91 2.72 9.30
N ALA A 40 -0.96 1.82 9.54
CA ALA A 40 -1.21 0.40 9.74
C ALA A 40 -2.15 0.14 10.93
N GLY A 41 -1.97 0.87 12.03
CA GLY A 41 -2.86 0.82 13.19
C GLY A 41 -4.30 1.19 12.84
N ARG A 42 -4.51 2.25 12.06
CA ARG A 42 -5.86 2.64 11.56
C ARG A 42 -6.50 1.56 10.68
N CYS A 43 -5.72 0.97 9.79
CA CYS A 43 -6.17 -0.14 8.94
C CYS A 43 -6.56 -1.35 9.78
N ARG A 44 -5.74 -1.71 10.77
CA ARG A 44 -5.96 -2.79 11.72
C ARG A 44 -7.24 -2.59 12.54
N ASP A 45 -7.42 -1.40 13.10
CA ASP A 45 -8.61 -1.10 13.92
C ASP A 45 -9.91 -1.29 13.11
N LEU A 46 -9.93 -0.83 11.86
CA LEU A 46 -11.08 -1.04 10.98
C LEU A 46 -11.26 -2.53 10.65
N PHE A 47 -10.17 -3.24 10.39
CA PHE A 47 -10.20 -4.68 10.09
C PHE A 47 -10.78 -5.47 11.27
N LEU A 48 -10.31 -5.23 12.49
CA LEU A 48 -10.78 -5.93 13.69
C LEU A 48 -12.23 -5.60 14.02
N LYS A 49 -12.68 -4.36 13.84
CA LYS A 49 -14.10 -3.99 13.99
C LYS A 49 -14.98 -4.79 13.02
N LYS A 50 -14.58 -4.89 11.75
CA LYS A 50 -15.31 -5.71 10.77
C LYS A 50 -15.26 -7.20 11.10
N THR A 51 -14.13 -7.70 11.62
CA THR A 51 -14.02 -9.09 12.07
C THR A 51 -14.93 -9.35 13.26
N ALA A 52 -15.11 -8.40 14.16
CA ALA A 52 -16.06 -8.53 15.27
C ALA A 52 -17.53 -8.57 14.77
N ASP A 53 -17.86 -7.84 13.70
CA ASP A 53 -19.21 -7.81 13.14
C ASP A 53 -19.57 -9.05 12.33
N TYR A 54 -18.62 -9.56 11.54
CA TYR A 54 -18.88 -10.56 10.48
C TYR A 54 -18.05 -11.83 10.61
N GLY A 55 -17.21 -11.95 11.65
CA GLY A 55 -16.26 -13.04 11.79
C GLY A 55 -15.28 -13.08 10.61
N THR A 56 -14.93 -14.28 10.20
CA THR A 56 -14.03 -14.53 9.06
C THR A 56 -14.79 -14.90 7.78
N ALA A 57 -15.95 -14.29 7.55
CA ALA A 57 -16.79 -14.56 6.37
C ALA A 57 -16.05 -14.44 5.03
N TRP A 58 -14.95 -13.65 4.98
CA TRP A 58 -14.08 -13.51 3.83
C TRP A 58 -13.36 -14.82 3.44
N ARG A 59 -13.25 -15.78 4.34
CA ARG A 59 -12.66 -17.09 4.08
C ARG A 59 -13.37 -17.88 2.95
N ILE A 60 -14.63 -17.56 2.66
CA ILE A 60 -15.36 -18.16 1.54
C ILE A 60 -14.84 -17.67 0.16
N LEU A 61 -14.10 -16.56 0.14
CA LEU A 61 -13.62 -16.00 -1.11
C LEU A 61 -12.47 -16.83 -1.69
N ARG A 62 -12.58 -17.13 -2.98
CA ARG A 62 -11.45 -17.66 -3.74
C ARG A 62 -10.35 -16.59 -3.85
N PRO A 63 -9.07 -16.95 -4.00
CA PRO A 63 -8.00 -15.99 -4.18
C PRO A 63 -8.29 -14.94 -5.26
N ALA A 64 -8.74 -15.37 -6.44
CA ALA A 64 -9.11 -14.47 -7.54
C ALA A 64 -10.26 -13.49 -7.17
N SER A 65 -11.17 -13.89 -6.27
CA SER A 65 -12.24 -12.99 -5.81
C SER A 65 -11.69 -11.88 -4.91
N ILE A 66 -10.65 -12.15 -4.11
CA ILE A 66 -9.97 -11.15 -3.30
C ILE A 66 -9.21 -10.18 -4.22
N THR A 67 -8.53 -10.69 -5.23
CA THR A 67 -7.85 -9.90 -6.27
C THR A 67 -8.81 -8.97 -7.00
N ASP A 68 -10.01 -9.47 -7.35
CA ASP A 68 -11.04 -8.64 -8.00
C ASP A 68 -11.58 -7.54 -7.08
N GLN A 69 -11.74 -7.79 -5.77
CA GLN A 69 -12.10 -6.74 -4.81
C GLN A 69 -11.04 -5.64 -4.72
N LEU A 70 -9.77 -6.01 -4.70
CA LEU A 70 -8.66 -5.05 -4.74
C LEU A 70 -8.68 -4.25 -6.05
N TYR A 71 -8.90 -4.93 -7.18
CA TYR A 71 -8.92 -4.30 -8.51
C TYR A 71 -10.03 -3.26 -8.65
N ILE A 72 -11.24 -3.58 -8.19
CA ILE A 72 -12.38 -2.64 -8.19
C ILE A 72 -12.07 -1.39 -7.37
N LYS A 73 -11.45 -1.54 -6.20
CA LYS A 73 -11.06 -0.41 -5.33
C LYS A 73 -10.01 0.48 -6.00
N ALA A 74 -8.98 -0.10 -6.57
CA ALA A 74 -7.94 0.65 -7.28
C ALA A 74 -8.49 1.37 -8.52
N LEU A 75 -9.36 0.73 -9.31
CA LEU A 75 -10.05 1.37 -10.44
C LEU A 75 -10.95 2.52 -9.99
N ARG A 76 -11.62 2.39 -8.86
CA ARG A 76 -12.45 3.47 -8.31
C ARG A 76 -11.61 4.68 -7.94
N ILE A 77 -10.47 4.47 -7.26
CA ILE A 77 -9.52 5.56 -6.94
C ILE A 77 -9.12 6.27 -8.23
N ARG A 78 -8.63 5.54 -9.23
CA ARG A 78 -8.22 6.09 -10.51
C ARG A 78 -9.34 6.86 -11.21
N SER A 79 -10.56 6.33 -11.22
CA SER A 79 -11.72 7.01 -11.80
C SER A 79 -12.05 8.34 -11.11
N ILE A 80 -11.87 8.44 -9.79
CA ILE A 80 -12.05 9.67 -9.02
C ILE A 80 -10.93 10.67 -9.35
N GLU A 81 -9.67 10.21 -9.40
CA GLU A 81 -8.51 11.03 -9.76
C GLU A 81 -8.65 11.64 -11.16
N GLU A 82 -9.13 10.85 -12.15
CA GLU A 82 -9.32 11.31 -13.53
C GLU A 82 -10.51 12.27 -13.68
N LYS A 83 -11.60 12.03 -12.97
CA LYS A 83 -12.84 12.83 -13.11
C LYS A 83 -12.88 14.05 -12.20
N GLY A 84 -12.08 14.07 -11.13
CA GLY A 84 -12.11 15.13 -10.12
C GLY A 84 -13.44 15.22 -9.34
N VAL A 85 -14.36 14.27 -9.52
CA VAL A 85 -15.69 14.27 -8.89
C VAL A 85 -16.01 12.91 -8.30
N GLN A 86 -16.45 12.92 -7.06
CA GLN A 86 -16.90 11.75 -6.31
C GLN A 86 -18.40 11.84 -6.04
N LYS A 87 -19.16 10.79 -6.36
CA LYS A 87 -20.61 10.72 -6.15
C LYS A 87 -21.02 9.86 -4.96
N VAL A 88 -20.18 8.95 -4.51
CA VAL A 88 -20.40 8.04 -3.38
C VAL A 88 -19.65 8.56 -2.18
N ALA A 89 -20.24 8.44 -0.99
CA ALA A 89 -19.71 9.01 0.26
C ALA A 89 -18.34 8.44 0.71
N ASP A 90 -17.99 7.21 0.27
CA ASP A 90 -16.71 6.58 0.63
C ASP A 90 -15.52 7.32 0.03
N SER A 91 -14.65 7.85 0.88
CA SER A 91 -13.50 8.64 0.49
C SER A 91 -12.43 7.82 -0.24
N VAL A 92 -11.56 8.48 -1.04
CA VAL A 92 -10.36 7.86 -1.62
C VAL A 92 -9.48 7.23 -0.53
N GLU A 93 -9.41 7.86 0.64
CA GLU A 93 -8.69 7.34 1.80
C GLU A 93 -9.25 5.98 2.25
N SER A 94 -10.60 5.83 2.31
CA SER A 94 -11.24 4.58 2.69
C SER A 94 -10.97 3.45 1.69
N GLU A 95 -10.79 3.76 0.39
CA GLU A 95 -10.40 2.78 -0.60
C GLU A 95 -8.94 2.32 -0.42
N PHE A 96 -8.02 3.23 -0.12
CA PHE A 96 -6.64 2.84 0.20
C PHE A 96 -6.55 1.99 1.47
N ILE A 97 -7.32 2.31 2.52
CA ILE A 97 -7.45 1.43 3.70
C ILE A 97 -7.97 0.06 3.29
N GLY A 98 -8.96 0.02 2.41
CA GLY A 98 -9.48 -1.22 1.83
C GLY A 98 -8.42 -2.00 1.08
N LEU A 99 -7.56 -1.34 0.29
CA LEU A 99 -6.45 -1.98 -0.43
C LEU A 99 -5.45 -2.62 0.55
N VAL A 100 -5.08 -1.93 1.64
CA VAL A 100 -4.22 -2.52 2.69
C VAL A 100 -4.89 -3.76 3.29
N ASN A 101 -6.13 -3.64 3.75
CA ASN A 101 -6.80 -4.70 4.48
C ASN A 101 -7.04 -5.94 3.61
N TYR A 102 -7.51 -5.77 2.37
CA TYR A 102 -7.71 -6.90 1.45
C TYR A 102 -6.39 -7.53 0.98
N SER A 103 -5.29 -6.76 0.90
CA SER A 103 -3.97 -7.34 0.60
C SER A 103 -3.44 -8.18 1.76
N VAL A 104 -3.62 -7.73 3.01
CA VAL A 104 -3.30 -8.55 4.19
C VAL A 104 -4.19 -9.80 4.24
N LEU A 105 -5.50 -9.66 3.94
CA LEU A 105 -6.42 -10.78 3.81
C LEU A 105 -5.93 -11.82 2.79
N ALA A 106 -5.45 -11.36 1.62
CA ALA A 106 -4.90 -12.23 0.59
C ALA A 106 -3.66 -12.99 1.11
N LEU A 107 -2.76 -12.31 1.82
CA LEU A 107 -1.59 -12.95 2.43
C LEU A 107 -1.98 -14.01 3.45
N ILE A 108 -2.93 -13.71 4.35
CA ILE A 108 -3.46 -14.68 5.31
C ILE A 108 -4.06 -15.89 4.59
N GLN A 109 -4.83 -15.65 3.51
CA GLN A 109 -5.46 -16.73 2.74
C GLN A 109 -4.43 -17.62 2.03
N LEU A 110 -3.30 -17.05 1.59
CA LEU A 110 -2.19 -17.80 0.98
C LEU A 110 -1.40 -18.64 2.01
N GLU A 111 -1.32 -18.19 3.26
CA GLU A 111 -0.61 -18.88 4.34
C GLU A 111 -1.43 -20.04 4.92
N LEU A 112 -2.75 -19.90 4.97
CA LEU A 112 -3.63 -20.86 5.59
C LEU A 112 -3.73 -22.15 4.75
N PRO A 113 -3.70 -23.34 5.36
CA PRO A 113 -3.93 -24.59 4.64
C PRO A 113 -5.35 -24.66 4.08
N GLU A 114 -5.53 -25.44 2.99
CA GLU A 114 -6.82 -25.55 2.29
C GLU A 114 -7.95 -26.05 3.19
N ASP A 115 -7.64 -26.93 4.15
CA ASP A 115 -8.59 -27.50 5.11
C ASP A 115 -8.79 -26.63 6.37
N ALA A 116 -8.16 -25.45 6.46
CA ALA A 116 -8.39 -24.53 7.56
C ALA A 116 -9.88 -24.14 7.66
N PRO A 117 -10.44 -24.08 8.89
CA PRO A 117 -11.85 -23.78 9.10
C PRO A 117 -12.23 -22.44 8.50
N LEU A 118 -13.48 -22.30 8.05
CA LEU A 118 -14.01 -21.02 7.56
C LEU A 118 -14.13 -20.00 8.67
N ASP A 119 -14.47 -20.46 9.87
CA ASP A 119 -14.54 -19.62 11.07
C ASP A 119 -13.27 -19.76 11.88
N LEU A 120 -12.46 -18.71 11.86
CA LEU A 120 -11.20 -18.63 12.62
C LEU A 120 -11.43 -17.83 13.90
N ASP A 121 -10.71 -18.19 14.93
CA ASP A 121 -10.65 -17.39 16.17
C ASP A 121 -10.18 -15.96 15.86
N THR A 122 -10.89 -14.97 16.40
CA THR A 122 -10.62 -13.55 16.14
C THR A 122 -9.25 -13.10 16.66
N GLY A 123 -8.78 -13.70 17.75
CA GLY A 123 -7.42 -13.45 18.27
C GLY A 123 -6.37 -13.97 17.31
N ARG A 124 -6.56 -15.18 16.78
CA ARG A 124 -5.66 -15.74 15.76
C ARG A 124 -5.60 -14.89 14.50
N VAL A 125 -6.75 -14.40 14.04
CA VAL A 125 -6.81 -13.49 12.87
C VAL A 125 -6.07 -12.18 13.11
N ALA A 126 -6.21 -11.62 14.33
CA ALA A 126 -5.48 -10.42 14.72
C ALA A 126 -3.96 -10.64 14.72
N GLU A 127 -3.49 -11.79 15.26
CA GLU A 127 -2.07 -12.16 15.23
C GLU A 127 -1.52 -12.28 13.81
N LEU A 128 -2.24 -12.97 12.90
CA LEU A 128 -1.84 -13.12 11.50
C LEU A 128 -1.78 -11.77 10.80
N PHE A 129 -2.76 -10.90 11.06
CA PHE A 129 -2.78 -9.55 10.51
C PHE A 129 -1.55 -8.74 10.95
N ASP A 130 -1.25 -8.77 12.25
CA ASP A 130 -0.10 -8.07 12.84
C ASP A 130 1.22 -8.62 12.30
N GLN A 131 1.34 -9.94 12.16
CA GLN A 131 2.52 -10.61 11.61
C GLN A 131 2.80 -10.11 10.19
N HIS A 132 1.81 -10.12 9.29
CA HIS A 132 2.01 -9.69 7.91
C HIS A 132 2.37 -8.21 7.79
N LEU A 133 1.79 -7.34 8.62
CA LEU A 133 2.16 -5.93 8.64
C LEU A 133 3.57 -5.69 9.15
N GLU A 134 4.00 -6.42 10.19
CA GLU A 134 5.35 -6.30 10.73
C GLU A 134 6.40 -6.83 9.75
N GLU A 135 6.12 -7.93 9.05
CA GLU A 135 6.98 -8.43 7.97
C GLU A 135 7.09 -7.41 6.84
N ASN A 136 5.97 -6.78 6.47
CA ASN A 136 5.96 -5.74 5.46
C ASN A 136 6.79 -4.52 5.87
N LEU A 137 6.74 -4.14 7.14
CA LEU A 137 7.53 -3.06 7.71
C LEU A 137 9.05 -3.38 7.66
N ARG A 138 9.44 -4.63 7.97
CA ARG A 138 10.84 -5.07 7.87
C ARG A 138 11.36 -5.03 6.43
N LEU A 139 10.54 -5.46 5.47
CA LEU A 139 10.88 -5.37 4.04
C LEU A 139 11.02 -3.92 3.59
N LEU A 140 10.14 -3.03 4.06
CA LEU A 140 10.24 -1.60 3.80
C LEU A 140 11.54 -1.01 4.35
N GLN A 141 11.94 -1.38 5.57
CA GLN A 141 13.21 -0.92 6.15
C GLN A 141 14.41 -1.29 5.27
N SER A 142 14.44 -2.53 4.78
CA SER A 142 15.51 -3.00 3.89
C SER A 142 15.51 -2.25 2.55
N LYS A 143 14.34 -2.06 1.94
CA LYS A 143 14.21 -1.31 0.66
C LYS A 143 14.58 0.16 0.83
N ASN A 144 14.17 0.81 1.91
CA ASN A 144 14.49 2.22 2.16
C ASN A 144 15.97 2.46 2.43
N HIS A 145 16.70 1.46 2.95
CA HIS A 145 18.14 1.55 3.08
C HIS A 145 18.82 1.76 1.72
N ASP A 146 18.35 1.09 0.67
CA ASP A 146 18.95 1.13 -0.65
C ASP A 146 18.42 2.30 -1.52
N TYR A 147 17.12 2.58 -1.45
CA TYR A 147 16.44 3.56 -2.30
C TYR A 147 16.17 4.90 -1.61
N GLY A 148 16.45 5.03 -0.32
CA GLY A 148 16.03 6.18 0.47
C GLY A 148 14.52 6.31 0.49
N GLU A 149 14.03 7.54 0.70
CA GLU A 149 12.59 7.82 0.73
C GLU A 149 12.06 8.39 -0.61
N ALA A 150 12.53 7.83 -1.73
CA ALA A 150 12.15 8.28 -3.07
C ALA A 150 10.62 8.28 -3.30
N TRP A 151 9.89 7.42 -2.60
CA TRP A 151 8.42 7.36 -2.65
C TRP A 151 7.75 8.69 -2.24
N ARG A 152 8.40 9.51 -1.40
CA ARG A 152 7.87 10.82 -0.99
C ARG A 152 7.78 11.81 -2.15
N LEU A 153 8.57 11.59 -3.21
CA LEU A 153 8.53 12.41 -4.43
C LEU A 153 7.48 11.95 -5.42
N MET A 154 6.85 10.80 -5.18
CA MET A 154 5.82 10.25 -6.06
C MET A 154 4.48 10.97 -5.85
N ARG A 155 3.71 11.09 -6.93
CA ARG A 155 2.31 11.49 -6.88
C ARG A 155 1.45 10.34 -6.35
N VAL A 156 0.37 10.64 -5.64
CA VAL A 156 -0.59 9.62 -5.20
C VAL A 156 -1.14 8.85 -6.40
N SER A 157 -1.46 9.52 -7.50
CA SER A 157 -1.92 8.87 -8.74
C SER A 157 -0.92 7.89 -9.34
N SER A 158 0.40 8.16 -9.22
CA SER A 158 1.43 7.20 -9.65
C SER A 158 1.46 5.95 -8.76
N MET A 159 1.16 6.09 -7.47
CA MET A 159 1.01 4.95 -6.56
C MET A 159 -0.21 4.12 -6.92
N THR A 160 -1.33 4.77 -7.29
CA THR A 160 -2.54 4.10 -7.81
C THR A 160 -2.22 3.29 -9.08
N ASP A 161 -1.45 3.84 -10.01
CA ASP A 161 -1.06 3.14 -11.24
C ASP A 161 -0.16 1.92 -10.94
N LEU A 162 0.78 2.05 -10.00
CA LEU A 162 1.62 0.92 -9.59
C LEU A 162 0.82 -0.18 -8.89
N ILE A 163 -0.16 0.18 -8.06
CA ILE A 163 -1.10 -0.79 -7.47
C ILE A 163 -1.86 -1.53 -8.56
N LEU A 164 -2.43 -0.83 -9.55
CA LEU A 164 -3.13 -1.44 -10.68
C LEU A 164 -2.21 -2.37 -11.48
N GLN A 165 -0.96 -1.98 -11.70
CA GLN A 165 0.03 -2.81 -12.38
C GLN A 165 0.30 -4.12 -11.59
N LYS A 166 0.46 -4.03 -10.26
CA LYS A 166 0.66 -5.21 -9.42
C LYS A 166 -0.56 -6.14 -9.45
N LEU A 167 -1.76 -5.57 -9.43
CA LEU A 167 -3.00 -6.35 -9.53
C LEU A 167 -3.15 -7.07 -10.87
N LEU A 168 -2.77 -6.43 -11.98
CA LEU A 168 -2.73 -7.10 -13.29
C LEU A 168 -1.73 -8.26 -13.32
N ARG A 169 -0.55 -8.11 -12.69
CA ARG A 169 0.42 -9.18 -12.54
C ARG A 169 -0.14 -10.34 -11.72
N ILE A 170 -0.80 -10.06 -10.61
CA ILE A 170 -1.45 -11.07 -9.78
C ILE A 170 -2.45 -11.86 -10.61
N LYS A 171 -3.34 -11.20 -11.37
CA LYS A 171 -4.30 -11.88 -12.26
C LYS A 171 -3.60 -12.79 -13.27
N GLN A 172 -2.53 -12.33 -13.90
CA GLN A 172 -1.75 -13.15 -14.85
C GLN A 172 -1.10 -14.37 -14.18
N ILE A 173 -0.61 -14.23 -12.94
CA ILE A 173 -0.04 -15.34 -12.18
C ILE A 173 -1.15 -16.33 -11.78
N GLU A 174 -2.31 -15.85 -11.34
CA GLU A 174 -3.47 -16.68 -11.02
C GLU A 174 -3.96 -17.45 -12.26
N ASP A 175 -4.09 -16.78 -13.40
CA ASP A 175 -4.49 -17.40 -14.69
C ASP A 175 -3.47 -18.45 -15.16
N ASN A 176 -2.20 -18.32 -14.76
CA ASN A 176 -1.12 -19.26 -15.06
C ASN A 176 -0.86 -20.27 -13.91
N ALA A 177 -1.90 -20.60 -13.15
CA ALA A 177 -1.85 -21.56 -12.05
C ALA A 177 -0.73 -21.29 -11.02
N GLY A 178 -0.42 -20.02 -10.75
CA GLY A 178 0.60 -19.58 -9.81
C GLY A 178 2.06 -19.63 -10.32
N GLN A 179 2.27 -20.04 -11.58
CA GLN A 179 3.61 -20.22 -12.14
C GLN A 179 4.19 -18.92 -12.69
N THR A 180 5.47 -18.69 -12.39
CA THR A 180 6.26 -17.59 -12.95
C THR A 180 7.62 -18.13 -13.44
N LEU A 181 8.19 -17.51 -14.49
CA LEU A 181 9.50 -17.91 -15.00
C LEU A 181 10.65 -17.27 -14.23
N VAL A 182 10.54 -15.96 -13.97
CA VAL A 182 11.59 -15.14 -13.33
C VAL A 182 11.00 -14.10 -12.36
N SER A 183 9.69 -13.91 -12.38
CA SER A 183 9.03 -12.87 -11.58
C SER A 183 8.75 -13.36 -10.16
N GLU A 184 8.68 -12.41 -9.24
CA GLU A 184 8.18 -12.64 -7.88
C GLU A 184 6.73 -13.16 -7.92
N GLY A 185 6.38 -14.04 -6.97
CA GLY A 185 5.05 -14.65 -6.85
C GLY A 185 3.96 -13.68 -6.36
N LEU A 186 2.81 -14.25 -5.99
CA LEU A 186 1.64 -13.51 -5.51
C LEU A 186 1.95 -12.68 -4.26
N GLU A 187 2.65 -13.27 -3.29
CA GLU A 187 2.94 -12.66 -2.00
C GLU A 187 3.68 -11.32 -2.15
N ALA A 188 4.75 -11.28 -2.92
CA ALA A 188 5.55 -10.07 -3.12
C ALA A 188 4.72 -8.95 -3.77
N ASN A 189 3.82 -9.29 -4.71
CA ASN A 189 2.94 -8.31 -5.33
C ASN A 189 1.91 -7.76 -4.33
N PHE A 190 1.31 -8.57 -3.44
CA PHE A 190 0.43 -8.07 -2.37
C PHE A 190 1.18 -7.20 -1.38
N ARG A 191 2.41 -7.55 -1.01
CA ARG A 191 3.26 -6.72 -0.13
C ARG A 191 3.58 -5.36 -0.74
N ASP A 192 3.84 -5.31 -2.04
CA ASP A 192 4.05 -4.04 -2.75
C ASP A 192 2.78 -3.18 -2.78
N ILE A 193 1.59 -3.79 -2.96
CA ILE A 193 0.31 -3.08 -2.89
C ILE A 193 0.11 -2.46 -1.50
N ILE A 194 0.41 -3.19 -0.43
CA ILE A 194 0.36 -2.66 0.94
C ILE A 194 1.25 -1.42 1.06
N ASN A 195 2.51 -1.49 0.62
CA ASN A 195 3.44 -0.37 0.70
C ASN A 195 2.95 0.85 -0.05
N TYR A 196 2.53 0.71 -1.32
CA TYR A 196 2.02 1.84 -2.10
C TYR A 196 0.74 2.43 -1.52
N ALA A 197 -0.16 1.60 -1.00
CA ALA A 197 -1.38 2.07 -0.36
C ALA A 197 -1.09 2.83 0.95
N VAL A 198 -0.16 2.34 1.78
CA VAL A 198 0.29 3.05 3.00
C VAL A 198 0.97 4.37 2.65
N PHE A 199 1.85 4.40 1.63
CA PHE A 199 2.49 5.64 1.18
C PHE A 199 1.48 6.67 0.67
N ALA A 200 0.46 6.21 -0.07
CA ALA A 200 -0.63 7.09 -0.50
C ALA A 200 -1.40 7.67 0.69
N LEU A 201 -1.71 6.86 1.71
CA LEU A 201 -2.38 7.31 2.93
C LEU A 201 -1.54 8.32 3.72
N ILE A 202 -0.22 8.11 3.83
CA ILE A 202 0.70 9.07 4.46
C ILE A 202 0.66 10.41 3.70
N ARG A 203 0.77 10.37 2.36
CA ARG A 203 0.76 11.57 1.52
C ARG A 203 -0.56 12.34 1.59
N LEU A 204 -1.69 11.63 1.58
CA LEU A 204 -3.02 12.25 1.74
C LEU A 204 -3.18 12.90 3.13
N GLY A 205 -2.63 12.29 4.19
CA GLY A 205 -2.65 12.85 5.53
C GLY A 205 -1.78 14.11 5.65
N GLU A 206 -0.62 14.15 5.00
CA GLU A 206 0.25 15.34 4.97
C GLU A 206 -0.40 16.53 4.24
N SER A 207 -1.14 16.26 3.14
CA SER A 207 -1.82 17.31 2.36
C SER A 207 -3.02 17.95 3.08
N ASN A 208 -3.59 17.29 4.08
CA ASN A 208 -4.72 17.80 4.87
C ASN A 208 -4.28 18.63 6.07
N THR A 209 -2.97 18.73 6.35
CA THR A 209 -2.40 19.48 7.49
C THR A 209 -1.72 20.79 7.07
N GLU A 210 -1.61 21.07 5.78
CA GLU A 210 -1.19 22.35 5.18
C GLU A 210 -2.42 23.21 4.83
#